data_2b2213c2601a26defd50d056f5026188
#
_entry.id   2b2213c2601a26defd50d056f5026188
#
_cell.length_a   1.000
_cell.length_b   1.000
_cell.length_c   1.000
_cell.angle_alpha   90.00
_cell.angle_beta   90.00
_cell.angle_gamma   90.00
#
_symmetry.space_group_name_H-M   'P 1'
#
loop_
_entity.id
_entity.type
_entity.pdbx_description
1 polymer ?
#
loop_
_entity_poly.entity_id
_entity_poly.type
_entity_poly.pdbx_seq_one_letter_code
_entity_poly.pdbx_strand_id
1 'polypeptide(L)'
;KGSIEADSCYLLVSYNASYGDTIAPMKVTAYEMTKPMAEDKEYYSDYDAFKEEVSENNQHWSSNYNLSNTSDVKNFKIYLNKKYEKDGKTYKNYGSYIMQTYAEHPEYFKTNYKFLHNVCPGFFIKNVGGTGNMAKIWNTELIFYWTRHKTIKAKDGVTDSIAVGIGYNRFDGTEEVLQLNKIENDTVKLKQLASQEKNCTYLKSPAGIFTEVTLPIEDIMKGHEKDTLNTATISFPRLNNENEDNPYNFATPSTILMVQKDSLQSFFEKSKLADSRTSYTTSYSSTGTYKNAYTFQNIANLVSAMYKNKGKGENWNKVVLVPVNIITTAQGHTTVISKINHDMSLASTRLKRGVITTDSNGKETSPIQIKVIYSKFKEKE
;
A
#
# COMPACT_ATOMS: atom_id res chain seq x y z
N LYS A 1 1.27 -33.70 34.92
CA LYS A 1 1.49 -32.53 34.05
C LYS A 1 0.13 -32.11 33.56
N GLY A 2 -0.24 -30.81 33.71
CA GLY A 2 -1.48 -30.27 33.15
C GLY A 2 -1.41 -30.23 31.62
N SER A 3 -2.60 -30.10 30.98
CA SER A 3 -2.68 -29.89 29.53
C SER A 3 -2.01 -28.55 29.15
N ILE A 4 -1.32 -28.52 28.01
CA ILE A 4 -0.80 -27.30 27.42
C ILE A 4 -1.86 -26.82 26.43
N GLU A 5 -2.67 -25.86 26.86
CA GLU A 5 -3.81 -25.36 26.08
C GLU A 5 -3.93 -23.85 26.16
N ALA A 6 -4.30 -23.23 25.05
CA ALA A 6 -4.74 -21.85 25.05
C ALA A 6 -6.22 -21.75 25.35
N ASP A 7 -6.60 -20.74 26.14
CA ASP A 7 -7.99 -20.45 26.47
C ASP A 7 -8.73 -19.85 25.28
N SER A 8 -8.08 -18.94 24.58
CA SER A 8 -8.58 -18.32 23.35
C SER A 8 -7.44 -17.98 22.40
N CYS A 9 -7.75 -17.94 21.10
CA CYS A 9 -6.84 -17.54 20.05
C CYS A 9 -7.59 -16.73 19.00
N TYR A 10 -6.95 -15.65 18.48
CA TYR A 10 -7.55 -14.84 17.42
C TYR A 10 -6.49 -14.07 16.63
N LEU A 11 -6.84 -13.69 15.40
CA LEU A 11 -6.15 -12.65 14.66
C LEU A 11 -6.76 -11.30 15.07
N LEU A 12 -5.94 -10.37 15.52
CA LEU A 12 -6.29 -8.98 15.74
C LEU A 12 -5.90 -8.19 14.50
N VAL A 13 -6.90 -7.67 13.79
CA VAL A 13 -6.70 -6.89 12.56
C VAL A 13 -6.90 -5.43 12.88
N SER A 14 -5.81 -4.66 12.88
CA SER A 14 -5.80 -3.23 13.22
C SER A 14 -5.81 -2.37 11.95
N TYR A 15 -6.66 -1.32 11.94
CA TYR A 15 -6.77 -0.40 10.81
C TYR A 15 -6.65 1.05 11.24
N ASN A 16 -6.12 1.91 10.36
CA ASN A 16 -5.90 3.32 10.64
C ASN A 16 -6.80 4.25 9.82
N ALA A 17 -7.45 3.74 8.79
CA ALA A 17 -8.41 4.48 7.99
C ALA A 17 -9.52 3.54 7.49
N SER A 18 -10.68 4.11 7.21
CA SER A 18 -11.83 3.40 6.64
C SER A 18 -12.50 4.27 5.58
N TYR A 19 -13.19 3.59 4.66
CA TYR A 19 -14.01 4.23 3.63
C TYR A 19 -15.37 3.54 3.57
N GLY A 20 -16.42 4.31 3.28
CA GLY A 20 -17.79 3.81 3.15
C GLY A 20 -18.54 3.77 4.47
N ASP A 21 -19.61 2.99 4.52
CA ASP A 21 -20.47 2.87 5.69
C ASP A 21 -19.80 2.03 6.80
N THR A 22 -19.33 2.71 7.84
CA THR A 22 -18.64 2.05 8.97
C THR A 22 -19.55 1.18 9.82
N ILE A 23 -20.86 1.34 9.75
CA ILE A 23 -21.83 0.53 10.53
C ILE A 23 -22.22 -0.73 9.75
N ALA A 24 -22.02 -0.75 8.44
CA ALA A 24 -22.39 -1.90 7.60
C ALA A 24 -21.72 -3.19 8.11
N PRO A 25 -22.50 -4.28 8.31
CA PRO A 25 -21.96 -5.54 8.75
C PRO A 25 -21.16 -6.20 7.62
N MET A 26 -19.96 -6.64 7.95
CA MET A 26 -19.05 -7.34 7.05
C MET A 26 -18.74 -8.73 7.61
N LYS A 27 -18.43 -9.66 6.72
CA LYS A 27 -17.98 -11.00 7.09
C LYS A 27 -16.69 -11.34 6.39
N VAL A 28 -15.69 -11.74 7.18
CA VAL A 28 -14.40 -12.22 6.68
C VAL A 28 -14.16 -13.65 7.08
N THR A 29 -13.36 -14.35 6.27
CA THR A 29 -12.84 -15.67 6.59
C THR A 29 -11.32 -15.65 6.46
N ALA A 30 -10.64 -16.09 7.51
CA ALA A 30 -9.21 -16.36 7.49
C ALA A 30 -8.99 -17.84 7.17
N TYR A 31 -8.24 -18.11 6.13
CA TYR A 31 -7.79 -19.44 5.73
C TYR A 31 -6.32 -19.58 6.10
N GLU A 32 -5.97 -20.70 6.74
CA GLU A 32 -4.55 -21.02 6.92
C GLU A 32 -3.93 -21.34 5.55
N MET A 33 -2.76 -20.78 5.28
CA MET A 33 -2.02 -21.07 4.06
C MET A 33 -1.39 -22.47 4.11
N THR A 34 -1.21 -23.14 2.98
CA THR A 34 -0.58 -24.46 2.90
C THR A 34 0.93 -24.37 3.08
N LYS A 35 1.52 -23.27 2.65
CA LYS A 35 2.95 -22.98 2.73
C LYS A 35 3.15 -21.45 2.83
N PRO A 36 4.25 -20.97 3.36
CA PRO A 36 4.57 -19.54 3.35
C PRO A 36 4.83 -19.07 1.91
N MET A 37 4.60 -17.77 1.68
CA MET A 37 4.96 -17.13 0.42
C MET A 37 6.49 -17.16 0.25
N ALA A 38 6.96 -17.34 -0.99
CA ALA A 38 8.39 -17.39 -1.30
C ALA A 38 9.02 -15.99 -1.17
N GLU A 39 10.09 -15.87 -0.40
CA GLU A 39 10.74 -14.57 -0.13
C GLU A 39 11.55 -14.04 -1.31
N ASP A 40 11.96 -14.92 -2.24
CA ASP A 40 12.74 -14.60 -3.44
C ASP A 40 11.87 -14.27 -4.66
N LYS A 41 10.55 -14.26 -4.51
CA LYS A 41 9.60 -13.99 -5.58
C LYS A 41 9.06 -12.56 -5.52
N GLU A 42 8.95 -11.90 -6.67
CA GLU A 42 8.24 -10.65 -6.83
C GLU A 42 6.74 -10.89 -6.97
N TYR A 43 5.94 -10.18 -6.18
CA TYR A 43 4.49 -10.28 -6.16
C TYR A 43 3.85 -8.99 -6.62
N TYR A 44 2.85 -9.11 -7.49
CA TYR A 44 2.03 -8.00 -7.97
C TYR A 44 0.63 -8.05 -7.38
N SER A 45 -0.11 -6.96 -7.44
CA SER A 45 -1.45 -6.82 -6.86
C SER A 45 -2.52 -7.72 -7.50
N ASP A 46 -2.23 -8.37 -8.61
CA ASP A 46 -3.09 -9.36 -9.29
C ASP A 46 -2.74 -10.81 -8.94
N TYR A 47 -1.71 -11.05 -8.14
CA TYR A 47 -1.35 -12.40 -7.70
C TYR A 47 -2.46 -13.03 -6.87
N ASP A 48 -2.90 -14.21 -7.27
CA ASP A 48 -3.95 -14.95 -6.61
C ASP A 48 -3.40 -15.92 -5.56
N ALA A 49 -3.05 -15.37 -4.39
CA ALA A 49 -2.57 -16.16 -3.27
C ALA A 49 -3.61 -17.20 -2.77
N PHE A 50 -4.91 -16.96 -2.95
CA PHE A 50 -5.93 -17.93 -2.58
C PHE A 50 -5.83 -19.20 -3.43
N LYS A 51 -5.60 -19.03 -4.72
CA LYS A 51 -5.46 -20.16 -5.67
C LYS A 51 -4.14 -20.91 -5.49
N GLU A 52 -3.06 -20.17 -5.23
CA GLU A 52 -1.69 -20.72 -5.27
C GLU A 52 -1.22 -21.25 -3.90
N GLU A 53 -1.67 -20.63 -2.79
CA GLU A 53 -1.14 -20.86 -1.44
C GLU A 53 -2.21 -21.36 -0.45
N VAL A 54 -3.46 -21.49 -0.87
CA VAL A 54 -4.57 -21.94 -0.01
C VAL A 54 -5.28 -23.12 -0.65
N SER A 55 -5.64 -24.12 0.14
CA SER A 55 -6.59 -25.17 -0.25
C SER A 55 -7.94 -24.88 0.37
N GLU A 56 -9.03 -25.08 -0.38
CA GLU A 56 -10.40 -24.95 0.14
C GLU A 56 -10.68 -25.91 1.31
N ASN A 57 -9.93 -27.02 1.40
CA ASN A 57 -10.01 -27.98 2.48
C ASN A 57 -9.21 -27.56 3.73
N ASN A 58 -8.43 -26.47 3.65
CA ASN A 58 -7.67 -25.97 4.80
C ASN A 58 -8.59 -25.45 5.89
N GLN A 59 -8.12 -25.53 7.12
CA GLN A 59 -8.81 -24.97 8.25
C GLN A 59 -9.05 -23.48 8.03
N HIS A 60 -10.27 -23.03 8.34
CA HIS A 60 -10.66 -21.65 8.19
C HIS A 60 -11.63 -21.19 9.30
N TRP A 61 -11.61 -19.89 9.55
CA TRP A 61 -12.40 -19.26 10.60
C TRP A 61 -13.06 -18.00 10.06
N SER A 62 -14.35 -17.86 10.34
CA SER A 62 -15.12 -16.69 9.90
C SER A 62 -15.53 -15.84 11.09
N SER A 63 -15.48 -14.53 10.91
CA SER A 63 -15.98 -13.55 11.88
C SER A 63 -16.77 -12.44 11.19
N ASN A 64 -17.78 -11.96 11.89
CA ASN A 64 -18.47 -10.73 11.48
C ASN A 64 -17.80 -9.54 12.16
N TYR A 65 -17.74 -8.41 11.45
CA TYR A 65 -17.21 -7.15 11.98
C TYR A 65 -17.93 -5.95 11.37
N ASN A 66 -17.73 -4.80 11.94
CA ASN A 66 -17.97 -3.49 11.34
C ASN A 66 -16.81 -2.55 11.69
N LEU A 67 -16.81 -1.36 11.13
CA LEU A 67 -15.75 -0.37 11.32
C LEU A 67 -16.16 0.78 12.24
N SER A 68 -17.23 0.63 13.01
CA SER A 68 -17.77 1.67 13.92
C SER A 68 -16.97 1.84 15.21
N ASN A 69 -15.85 1.12 15.38
CA ASN A 69 -15.02 1.23 16.58
C ASN A 69 -14.48 2.66 16.75
N THR A 70 -14.81 3.28 17.88
CA THR A 70 -14.42 4.65 18.24
C THR A 70 -13.19 4.72 19.14
N SER A 71 -12.59 3.58 19.50
CA SER A 71 -11.35 3.56 20.29
C SER A 71 -10.16 4.14 19.51
N ASP A 72 -9.15 4.61 20.24
CA ASP A 72 -7.91 5.17 19.65
C ASP A 72 -7.22 4.18 18.73
N VAL A 73 -7.24 2.89 19.09
CA VAL A 73 -6.75 1.79 18.25
C VAL A 73 -7.93 1.04 17.68
N LYS A 74 -8.23 1.30 16.42
CA LYS A 74 -9.33 0.66 15.68
C LYS A 74 -8.91 -0.74 15.25
N ASN A 75 -9.71 -1.74 15.61
CA ASN A 75 -9.43 -3.13 15.25
C ASN A 75 -10.71 -3.97 15.23
N PHE A 76 -10.60 -5.16 14.65
CA PHE A 76 -11.56 -6.25 14.77
C PHE A 76 -10.84 -7.59 14.94
N LYS A 77 -11.55 -8.62 15.37
CA LYS A 77 -10.99 -9.94 15.69
C LYS A 77 -11.56 -11.03 14.79
N ILE A 78 -10.71 -11.94 14.37
CA ILE A 78 -11.09 -13.20 13.74
C ILE A 78 -10.71 -14.31 14.70
N TYR A 79 -11.72 -14.93 15.36
CA TYR A 79 -11.47 -15.95 16.38
C TYR A 79 -11.08 -17.29 15.78
N LEU A 80 -9.95 -17.83 16.24
CA LEU A 80 -9.37 -19.11 15.84
C LEU A 80 -9.66 -20.19 16.90
N ASN A 81 -10.81 -20.13 17.56
CA ASN A 81 -11.16 -20.94 18.73
C ASN A 81 -11.77 -22.32 18.40
N LYS A 82 -12.01 -22.61 17.12
CA LYS A 82 -12.47 -23.96 16.72
C LYS A 82 -11.37 -24.98 16.95
N LYS A 83 -11.75 -26.26 17.13
CA LYS A 83 -10.81 -27.37 17.11
C LYS A 83 -9.93 -27.28 15.88
N TYR A 84 -8.65 -27.47 16.08
CA TYR A 84 -7.64 -27.44 15.03
C TYR A 84 -7.02 -28.83 14.85
N GLU A 85 -6.90 -29.26 13.61
CA GLU A 85 -6.33 -30.58 13.28
C GLU A 85 -5.06 -30.40 12.44
N LYS A 86 -3.99 -31.05 12.85
CA LYS A 86 -2.73 -31.09 12.10
C LYS A 86 -1.98 -32.39 12.37
N ASP A 87 -1.50 -33.02 11.31
CA ASP A 87 -0.70 -34.25 11.37
C ASP A 87 -1.34 -35.37 12.21
N GLY A 88 -2.69 -35.52 12.08
CA GLY A 88 -3.46 -36.53 12.80
C GLY A 88 -3.69 -36.25 14.29
N LYS A 89 -3.24 -35.08 14.79
CA LYS A 89 -3.52 -34.61 16.15
C LYS A 89 -4.65 -33.57 16.12
N THR A 90 -5.48 -33.59 17.16
CA THR A 90 -6.55 -32.60 17.38
C THR A 90 -6.21 -31.71 18.56
N TYR A 91 -6.23 -30.40 18.36
CA TYR A 91 -5.98 -29.40 19.38
C TYR A 91 -7.26 -28.63 19.72
N LYS A 92 -7.34 -28.11 20.94
CA LYS A 92 -8.50 -27.32 21.39
C LYS A 92 -8.78 -26.10 20.49
N ASN A 93 -7.72 -25.40 20.08
CA ASN A 93 -7.73 -24.27 19.16
C ASN A 93 -6.35 -24.07 18.55
N TYR A 94 -6.20 -23.11 17.64
CA TYR A 94 -4.93 -22.82 16.99
C TYR A 94 -3.82 -22.39 17.96
N GLY A 95 -4.14 -21.64 19.02
CA GLY A 95 -3.18 -21.26 20.07
C GLY A 95 -2.66 -22.47 20.85
N SER A 96 -3.52 -23.46 21.12
CA SER A 96 -3.10 -24.73 21.77
C SER A 96 -2.13 -25.51 20.90
N TYR A 97 -2.36 -25.53 19.59
CA TYR A 97 -1.39 -26.11 18.63
C TYR A 97 -0.03 -25.42 18.73
N ILE A 98 0.02 -24.08 18.68
CA ILE A 98 1.27 -23.32 18.78
C ILE A 98 2.00 -23.61 20.10
N MET A 99 1.29 -23.59 21.22
CA MET A 99 1.88 -23.84 22.53
C MET A 99 2.46 -25.26 22.66
N GLN A 100 1.75 -26.28 22.15
CA GLN A 100 2.26 -27.66 22.16
C GLN A 100 3.44 -27.84 21.22
N THR A 101 3.38 -27.23 20.03
CA THR A 101 4.49 -27.23 19.09
C THR A 101 5.73 -26.57 19.70
N TYR A 102 5.57 -25.44 20.44
CA TYR A 102 6.69 -24.84 21.16
C TYR A 102 7.30 -25.77 22.22
N ALA A 103 6.46 -26.50 22.95
CA ALA A 103 6.93 -27.45 23.97
C ALA A 103 7.66 -28.66 23.38
N GLU A 104 7.27 -29.10 22.18
CA GLU A 104 7.89 -30.23 21.46
C GLU A 104 9.11 -29.79 20.63
N HIS A 105 9.04 -28.62 20.00
CA HIS A 105 9.99 -28.09 18.99
C HIS A 105 10.33 -26.61 19.20
N PRO A 106 10.98 -26.22 20.30
CA PRO A 106 11.32 -24.82 20.58
C PRO A 106 12.28 -24.22 19.54
N GLU A 107 13.01 -25.04 18.78
CA GLU A 107 13.87 -24.60 17.69
C GLU A 107 13.13 -23.98 16.50
N TYR A 108 11.86 -24.28 16.31
CA TYR A 108 11.02 -23.70 15.26
C TYR A 108 10.68 -22.23 15.51
N PHE A 109 10.86 -21.76 16.74
CA PHE A 109 10.53 -20.39 17.16
C PHE A 109 11.77 -19.47 17.24
N LYS A 110 12.92 -19.94 16.79
CA LYS A 110 14.18 -19.16 16.88
C LYS A 110 14.33 -18.10 15.78
N THR A 111 13.68 -18.26 14.64
CA THR A 111 13.72 -17.32 13.52
C THR A 111 12.37 -17.28 12.82
N ASN A 112 12.03 -16.14 12.18
CA ASN A 112 10.80 -15.99 11.39
C ASN A 112 10.71 -17.08 10.31
N TYR A 113 11.79 -17.33 9.59
CA TYR A 113 11.83 -18.37 8.56
C TYR A 113 11.40 -19.74 9.11
N LYS A 114 11.98 -20.18 10.24
CA LYS A 114 11.61 -21.47 10.86
C LYS A 114 10.17 -21.49 11.34
N PHE A 115 9.70 -20.40 11.93
CA PHE A 115 8.33 -20.28 12.39
C PHE A 115 7.34 -20.39 11.23
N LEU A 116 7.56 -19.66 10.15
CA LEU A 116 6.69 -19.67 8.97
C LEU A 116 6.66 -21.04 8.28
N HIS A 117 7.80 -21.72 8.18
CA HIS A 117 7.89 -23.00 7.47
C HIS A 117 7.47 -24.22 8.30
N ASN A 118 7.47 -24.15 9.63
CA ASN A 118 7.19 -25.30 10.47
C ASN A 118 5.98 -25.15 11.39
N VAL A 119 5.52 -23.91 11.63
CA VAL A 119 4.44 -23.65 12.59
C VAL A 119 3.25 -22.94 11.95
N CYS A 120 3.46 -21.74 11.45
CA CYS A 120 2.38 -20.86 10.95
C CYS A 120 2.77 -20.28 9.59
N PRO A 121 2.34 -20.89 8.47
CA PRO A 121 2.71 -20.40 7.13
C PRO A 121 2.08 -19.07 6.78
N GLY A 122 1.08 -18.62 7.52
CA GLY A 122 0.34 -17.38 7.32
C GLY A 122 -1.14 -17.60 7.12
N PHE A 123 -1.86 -16.51 6.92
CA PHE A 123 -3.29 -16.50 6.71
C PHE A 123 -3.68 -15.68 5.49
N PHE A 124 -4.58 -16.23 4.69
CA PHE A 124 -5.29 -15.51 3.65
C PHE A 124 -6.62 -15.02 4.20
N ILE A 125 -6.83 -13.71 4.25
CA ILE A 125 -8.07 -13.11 4.78
C ILE A 125 -8.94 -12.67 3.59
N LYS A 126 -10.13 -13.26 3.47
CA LYS A 126 -11.07 -13.01 2.37
C LYS A 126 -12.35 -12.40 2.91
N ASN A 127 -12.83 -11.33 2.28
CA ASN A 127 -14.20 -10.88 2.48
C ASN A 127 -15.16 -11.87 1.81
N VAL A 128 -16.09 -12.42 2.57
CA VAL A 128 -17.05 -13.41 2.12
C VAL A 128 -18.51 -12.95 2.27
N GLY A 129 -18.74 -11.76 2.77
CA GLY A 129 -20.07 -11.19 2.89
C GLY A 129 -20.07 -9.76 3.37
N GLY A 130 -21.16 -9.06 3.08
CA GLY A 130 -21.31 -7.64 3.33
C GLY A 130 -20.66 -6.78 2.22
N THR A 131 -21.15 -5.57 2.10
CA THR A 131 -20.64 -4.55 1.18
C THR A 131 -20.76 -3.19 1.84
N GLY A 132 -20.02 -2.22 1.30
CA GLY A 132 -20.20 -0.82 1.68
C GLY A 132 -19.09 -0.21 2.52
N ASN A 133 -18.11 -0.99 2.97
CA ASN A 133 -16.93 -0.42 3.61
C ASN A 133 -15.62 -1.12 3.21
N MET A 134 -14.53 -0.40 3.43
CA MET A 134 -13.15 -0.86 3.23
C MET A 134 -12.28 -0.31 4.38
N ALA A 135 -11.42 -1.13 4.94
CA ALA A 135 -10.46 -0.74 5.97
C ALA A 135 -9.04 -0.75 5.41
N LYS A 136 -8.24 0.26 5.74
CA LYS A 136 -6.80 0.27 5.51
C LYS A 136 -6.10 -0.39 6.69
N ILE A 137 -5.74 -1.66 6.52
CA ILE A 137 -5.05 -2.43 7.55
C ILE A 137 -3.60 -1.95 7.66
N TRP A 138 -3.12 -1.75 8.88
CA TRP A 138 -1.74 -1.39 9.14
C TRP A 138 -0.98 -2.46 9.93
N ASN A 139 -1.70 -3.31 10.70
CA ASN A 139 -1.09 -4.42 11.42
C ASN A 139 -2.06 -5.59 11.56
N THR A 140 -1.53 -6.80 11.58
CA THR A 140 -2.27 -8.03 11.90
C THR A 140 -1.44 -8.83 12.89
N GLU A 141 -2.06 -9.22 14.00
CA GLU A 141 -1.40 -9.90 15.11
C GLU A 141 -2.10 -11.22 15.39
N LEU A 142 -1.34 -12.29 15.57
CA LEU A 142 -1.82 -13.56 16.08
C LEU A 142 -1.64 -13.57 17.59
N ILE A 143 -2.73 -13.60 18.32
CA ILE A 143 -2.75 -13.50 19.79
C ILE A 143 -3.45 -14.70 20.38
N PHE A 144 -2.88 -15.27 21.43
CA PHE A 144 -3.55 -16.28 22.23
C PHE A 144 -3.29 -16.09 23.73
N TYR A 145 -4.30 -16.38 24.51
CA TYR A 145 -4.30 -16.32 25.97
C TYR A 145 -4.25 -17.71 26.55
N TRP A 146 -3.59 -17.85 27.69
CA TRP A 146 -3.50 -19.08 28.44
C TRP A 146 -3.52 -18.83 29.94
N THR A 147 -4.04 -19.82 30.68
CA THR A 147 -4.09 -19.82 32.15
C THR A 147 -3.11 -20.83 32.72
N ARG A 148 -2.27 -20.37 33.63
CA ARG A 148 -1.33 -21.21 34.36
C ARG A 148 -1.84 -21.45 35.77
N HIS A 149 -1.94 -22.72 36.14
CA HIS A 149 -2.18 -23.12 37.50
C HIS A 149 -0.87 -23.59 38.15
N LYS A 150 -0.55 -23.04 39.32
CA LYS A 150 0.63 -23.40 40.08
C LYS A 150 0.24 -23.72 41.51
N THR A 151 0.52 -24.92 41.96
CA THR A 151 0.37 -25.25 43.38
C THR A 151 1.46 -24.54 44.18
N ILE A 152 1.06 -23.80 45.19
CA ILE A 152 1.94 -23.10 46.13
C ILE A 152 1.68 -23.67 47.51
N LYS A 153 2.75 -24.12 48.17
CA LYS A 153 2.64 -24.50 49.60
C LYS A 153 2.52 -23.28 50.46
N ALA A 154 1.52 -23.23 51.31
CA ALA A 154 1.34 -22.18 52.29
C ALA A 154 2.55 -22.13 53.28
N LYS A 155 2.69 -21.01 53.97
CA LYS A 155 3.75 -20.84 54.98
C LYS A 155 3.72 -21.87 56.12
N ASP A 156 2.57 -22.49 56.33
CA ASP A 156 2.36 -23.55 57.31
C ASP A 156 2.90 -24.94 56.86
N GLY A 157 3.28 -25.04 55.58
CA GLY A 157 3.81 -26.26 54.98
C GLY A 157 2.79 -27.40 54.78
N VAL A 158 1.54 -27.18 55.15
CA VAL A 158 0.52 -28.22 55.18
C VAL A 158 -0.63 -27.90 54.18
N THR A 159 -0.93 -26.64 53.96
CA THR A 159 -2.04 -26.26 53.09
C THR A 159 -1.52 -25.93 51.69
N ASP A 160 -2.04 -26.61 50.67
CA ASP A 160 -1.75 -26.27 49.24
C ASP A 160 -2.82 -25.28 48.76
N SER A 161 -2.33 -24.20 48.13
CA SER A 161 -3.19 -23.26 47.40
C SER A 161 -2.84 -23.26 45.91
N ILE A 162 -3.85 -22.98 45.07
CA ILE A 162 -3.61 -22.87 43.61
C ILE A 162 -3.51 -21.41 43.25
N ALA A 163 -2.34 -20.99 42.84
CA ALA A 163 -2.17 -19.68 42.21
C ALA A 163 -2.52 -19.75 40.72
N VAL A 164 -3.38 -18.84 40.29
CA VAL A 164 -3.82 -18.72 38.91
C VAL A 164 -3.13 -17.52 38.29
N GLY A 165 -2.40 -17.74 37.21
CA GLY A 165 -1.80 -16.67 36.40
C GLY A 165 -2.32 -16.70 34.97
N ILE A 166 -2.69 -15.56 34.46
CA ILE A 166 -3.10 -15.39 33.05
C ILE A 166 -1.90 -14.83 32.28
N GLY A 167 -1.58 -15.43 31.16
CA GLY A 167 -0.57 -14.95 30.22
C GLY A 167 -1.13 -14.85 28.81
N TYR A 168 -0.38 -14.16 27.96
CA TYR A 168 -0.66 -14.12 26.53
C TYR A 168 0.64 -14.12 25.74
N ASN A 169 0.55 -14.56 24.49
CA ASN A 169 1.62 -14.47 23.51
C ASN A 169 1.06 -13.80 22.26
N ARG A 170 1.96 -13.08 21.57
CA ARG A 170 1.66 -12.30 20.39
C ARG A 170 2.72 -12.50 19.33
N PHE A 171 2.29 -12.69 18.09
CA PHE A 171 3.12 -12.70 16.90
C PHE A 171 2.63 -11.60 15.98
N ASP A 172 3.47 -10.63 15.71
CA ASP A 172 3.15 -9.46 14.90
C ASP A 172 3.50 -9.69 13.43
N GLY A 173 2.61 -9.31 12.52
CA GLY A 173 2.89 -9.22 11.09
C GLY A 173 3.66 -7.94 10.77
N THR A 174 4.93 -7.90 11.16
CA THR A 174 5.84 -6.77 10.93
C THR A 174 6.42 -6.78 9.50
N GLU A 175 7.35 -5.87 9.19
CA GLU A 175 7.97 -5.77 7.87
C GLU A 175 8.80 -7.01 7.46
N GLU A 176 9.18 -7.86 8.42
CA GLU A 176 9.87 -9.12 8.15
C GLU A 176 8.94 -10.23 7.64
N VAL A 177 7.64 -10.01 7.65
CA VAL A 177 6.65 -10.96 7.14
C VAL A 177 6.08 -10.43 5.84
N LEU A 178 6.10 -11.23 4.78
CA LEU A 178 5.51 -10.87 3.50
C LEU A 178 4.00 -10.61 3.66
N GLN A 179 3.56 -9.46 3.19
CA GLN A 179 2.17 -9.05 3.19
C GLN A 179 1.76 -8.63 1.79
N LEU A 180 0.68 -9.19 1.29
CA LEU A 180 0.17 -8.95 -0.05
C LEU A 180 -1.33 -8.68 -0.02
N ASN A 181 -1.77 -7.78 -0.90
CA ASN A 181 -3.20 -7.58 -1.17
C ASN A 181 -3.50 -7.96 -2.61
N LYS A 182 -4.47 -8.84 -2.83
CA LYS A 182 -5.11 -9.02 -4.13
C LYS A 182 -6.14 -7.91 -4.31
N ILE A 183 -5.95 -7.09 -5.34
CA ILE A 183 -6.82 -5.94 -5.61
C ILE A 183 -7.52 -6.16 -6.95
N GLU A 184 -8.83 -6.29 -6.90
CA GLU A 184 -9.66 -6.44 -8.08
C GLU A 184 -10.38 -5.13 -8.38
N ASN A 185 -10.24 -4.64 -9.60
CA ASN A 185 -10.96 -3.48 -10.11
C ASN A 185 -11.91 -3.92 -11.23
N ASP A 186 -12.99 -3.17 -11.43
CA ASP A 186 -13.83 -3.30 -12.61
C ASP A 186 -13.03 -2.83 -13.84
N THR A 187 -12.36 -3.76 -14.51
CA THR A 187 -11.49 -3.46 -15.66
C THR A 187 -12.25 -2.90 -16.85
N VAL A 188 -13.56 -3.21 -17.00
CA VAL A 188 -14.40 -2.66 -18.05
C VAL A 188 -14.62 -1.18 -17.82
N LYS A 189 -15.03 -0.79 -16.60
CA LYS A 189 -15.20 0.62 -16.23
C LYS A 189 -13.88 1.39 -16.30
N LEU A 190 -12.77 0.80 -15.83
CA LEU A 190 -11.46 1.46 -15.92
C LEU A 190 -11.06 1.75 -17.37
N LYS A 191 -11.26 0.79 -18.28
CA LYS A 191 -11.01 0.97 -19.72
C LYS A 191 -11.92 2.05 -20.34
N GLN A 192 -13.19 2.08 -19.94
CA GLN A 192 -14.14 3.11 -20.39
C GLN A 192 -13.68 4.50 -19.92
N LEU A 193 -13.33 4.68 -18.65
CA LEU A 193 -12.82 5.95 -18.12
C LEU A 193 -11.55 6.38 -18.85
N ALA A 194 -10.62 5.46 -19.11
CA ALA A 194 -9.38 5.77 -19.83
C ALA A 194 -9.60 6.18 -21.30
N SER A 195 -10.62 5.63 -21.98
CA SER A 195 -10.84 5.83 -23.41
C SER A 195 -11.86 6.91 -23.76
N GLN A 196 -12.87 7.13 -22.92
CA GLN A 196 -14.03 7.98 -23.24
C GLN A 196 -13.89 9.42 -22.74
N GLU A 197 -13.14 9.65 -21.65
CA GLU A 197 -12.98 10.99 -21.10
C GLU A 197 -12.04 11.85 -21.95
N LYS A 198 -12.60 12.95 -22.49
CA LYS A 198 -11.83 13.89 -23.34
C LYS A 198 -11.20 15.04 -22.53
N ASN A 199 -11.80 15.40 -21.39
CA ASN A 199 -11.45 16.61 -20.64
C ASN A 199 -10.52 16.35 -19.45
N CYS A 200 -10.41 15.10 -19.00
CA CYS A 200 -9.58 14.74 -17.84
C CYS A 200 -8.89 13.39 -18.03
N THR A 201 -7.94 13.16 -17.14
CA THR A 201 -7.32 11.86 -16.88
C THR A 201 -7.51 11.52 -15.43
N TYR A 202 -7.23 10.28 -15.05
CA TYR A 202 -7.49 9.79 -13.70
C TYR A 202 -6.21 9.32 -13.03
N LEU A 203 -6.15 9.58 -11.72
CA LEU A 203 -5.27 8.89 -10.79
C LEU A 203 -6.13 8.14 -9.79
N LYS A 204 -5.91 6.85 -9.59
CA LYS A 204 -6.61 6.01 -8.61
C LYS A 204 -5.66 5.04 -7.95
N SER A 205 -5.73 4.98 -6.62
CA SER A 205 -5.09 3.96 -5.77
C SER A 205 -6.16 3.20 -4.95
N PRO A 206 -5.86 1.99 -4.41
CA PRO A 206 -4.73 1.15 -4.75
C PRO A 206 -4.96 0.49 -6.10
N ALA A 207 -3.93 0.17 -6.83
CA ALA A 207 -3.93 -0.33 -8.20
C ALA A 207 -5.09 0.26 -9.06
N GLY A 208 -4.88 0.71 -10.23
CA GLY A 208 -6.00 1.29 -10.96
C GLY A 208 -5.57 2.02 -12.20
N ILE A 209 -5.85 3.32 -12.29
CA ILE A 209 -5.49 4.16 -13.43
C ILE A 209 -4.36 5.10 -13.03
N PHE A 210 -3.34 5.18 -13.89
CA PHE A 210 -2.28 6.17 -13.84
C PHE A 210 -2.36 7.08 -15.07
N THR A 211 -1.88 8.31 -14.93
CA THR A 211 -1.87 9.27 -16.02
C THR A 211 -0.55 9.22 -16.77
N GLU A 212 -0.58 8.88 -18.06
CA GLU A 212 0.56 9.01 -18.95
C GLU A 212 0.62 10.42 -19.52
N VAL A 213 1.82 10.98 -19.60
CA VAL A 213 2.09 12.32 -20.14
C VAL A 213 3.20 12.24 -21.17
N THR A 214 2.94 12.74 -22.37
CA THR A 214 3.97 12.98 -23.37
C THR A 214 4.47 14.41 -23.20
N LEU A 215 5.74 14.58 -22.84
CA LEU A 215 6.37 15.87 -22.68
C LEU A 215 6.82 16.41 -24.06
N PRO A 216 6.56 17.70 -24.40
CA PRO A 216 6.94 18.30 -25.67
C PRO A 216 8.42 18.68 -25.68
N ILE A 217 9.29 17.68 -25.51
CA ILE A 217 10.73 17.87 -25.35
C ILE A 217 11.37 18.57 -26.56
N GLU A 218 10.88 18.25 -27.77
CA GLU A 218 11.40 18.87 -29.00
C GLU A 218 11.08 20.36 -29.05
N ASP A 219 9.82 20.72 -28.70
CA ASP A 219 9.38 22.11 -28.69
C ASP A 219 10.11 22.92 -27.61
N ILE A 220 10.36 22.32 -26.47
CA ILE A 220 11.13 22.94 -25.38
C ILE A 220 12.56 23.25 -25.84
N MET A 221 13.21 22.34 -26.57
CA MET A 221 14.61 22.48 -26.93
C MET A 221 14.84 23.19 -28.28
N LYS A 222 13.79 23.40 -29.07
CA LYS A 222 13.85 24.01 -30.39
C LYS A 222 14.42 25.43 -30.32
N GLY A 223 15.57 25.65 -30.97
CA GLY A 223 16.31 26.93 -30.95
C GLY A 223 17.07 27.20 -29.65
N HIS A 224 17.12 26.22 -28.75
CA HIS A 224 17.80 26.25 -27.46
C HIS A 224 18.77 25.07 -27.29
N GLU A 225 19.17 24.44 -28.41
CA GLU A 225 19.98 23.20 -28.37
C GLU A 225 21.36 23.42 -27.76
N LYS A 226 21.87 24.66 -27.84
CA LYS A 226 23.16 25.09 -27.27
C LYS A 226 23.02 25.82 -25.91
N ASP A 227 21.79 26.13 -25.51
CA ASP A 227 21.54 26.85 -24.28
C ASP A 227 21.52 25.90 -23.07
N THR A 228 21.78 26.42 -21.88
CA THR A 228 21.60 25.65 -20.65
C THR A 228 20.18 25.83 -20.14
N LEU A 229 19.46 24.73 -20.02
CA LEU A 229 18.13 24.70 -19.39
C LEU A 229 18.30 24.74 -17.87
N ASN A 230 18.02 25.88 -17.23
CA ASN A 230 18.19 26.07 -15.79
C ASN A 230 17.01 25.51 -14.98
N THR A 231 15.79 25.83 -15.41
CA THR A 231 14.59 25.33 -14.75
C THR A 231 13.52 24.99 -15.78
N ALA A 232 12.72 23.98 -15.45
CA ALA A 232 11.49 23.66 -16.15
C ALA A 232 10.45 23.29 -15.10
N THR A 233 9.37 24.06 -15.00
CA THR A 233 8.27 23.83 -14.04
C THR A 233 7.03 23.36 -14.79
N ILE A 234 6.44 22.26 -14.34
CA ILE A 234 5.17 21.76 -14.90
C ILE A 234 4.15 21.57 -13.77
N SER A 235 2.90 21.96 -14.04
CA SER A 235 1.80 21.83 -13.09
C SER A 235 0.63 21.06 -13.71
N PHE A 236 0.08 20.12 -12.97
CA PHE A 236 -1.07 19.32 -13.34
C PHE A 236 -2.27 19.72 -12.48
N PRO A 237 -3.16 20.59 -12.98
CA PRO A 237 -4.34 21.03 -12.25
C PRO A 237 -5.33 19.89 -12.08
N ARG A 238 -5.92 19.81 -10.89
CA ARG A 238 -7.03 18.91 -10.60
C ARG A 238 -8.32 19.44 -11.21
N LEU A 239 -9.17 18.54 -11.67
CA LEU A 239 -10.56 18.83 -11.98
C LEU A 239 -11.39 18.45 -10.76
N ASN A 240 -12.08 19.43 -10.17
CA ASN A 240 -12.92 19.23 -8.99
C ASN A 240 -14.06 18.25 -9.25
N ASN A 241 -14.53 17.59 -8.20
CA ASN A 241 -15.77 16.83 -8.26
C ASN A 241 -16.96 17.78 -8.38
N GLU A 242 -18.04 17.31 -8.98
CA GLU A 242 -19.28 18.11 -9.10
C GLU A 242 -19.91 18.39 -7.74
N ASN A 243 -19.78 17.45 -6.82
CA ASN A 243 -20.20 17.57 -5.43
C ASN A 243 -19.01 17.24 -4.52
N GLU A 244 -18.28 18.25 -4.06
CA GLU A 244 -17.12 18.09 -3.17
C GLU A 244 -17.51 17.60 -1.77
N ASP A 245 -18.75 17.86 -1.33
CA ASP A 245 -19.24 17.48 0.01
C ASP A 245 -19.81 16.06 0.06
N ASN A 246 -19.77 15.31 -1.04
CA ASN A 246 -20.22 13.91 -1.04
C ASN A 246 -19.29 13.07 -0.15
N PRO A 247 -19.81 12.46 0.93
CA PRO A 247 -18.99 11.68 1.87
C PRO A 247 -18.38 10.42 1.25
N TYR A 248 -18.84 10.01 0.08
CA TYR A 248 -18.31 8.88 -0.68
C TYR A 248 -17.28 9.29 -1.74
N ASN A 249 -16.87 10.55 -1.79
CA ASN A 249 -15.73 10.94 -2.61
C ASN A 249 -14.46 10.29 -2.07
N PHE A 250 -13.65 9.78 -2.97
CA PHE A 250 -12.31 9.30 -2.60
C PHE A 250 -11.43 10.50 -2.23
N ALA A 251 -10.55 10.29 -1.27
CA ALA A 251 -9.53 11.27 -0.93
C ALA A 251 -8.64 11.57 -2.15
N THR A 252 -8.21 12.81 -2.28
CA THR A 252 -7.21 13.17 -3.28
C THR A 252 -5.86 12.57 -2.88
N PRO A 253 -5.14 11.87 -3.78
CA PRO A 253 -3.79 11.38 -3.48
C PRO A 253 -2.90 12.51 -2.96
N SER A 254 -2.28 12.33 -1.80
CA SER A 254 -1.46 13.38 -1.17
C SER A 254 -0.16 13.64 -1.92
N THR A 255 0.43 12.58 -2.47
CA THR A 255 1.73 12.65 -3.16
C THR A 255 1.69 11.81 -4.42
N ILE A 256 2.31 12.31 -5.48
CA ILE A 256 2.50 11.58 -6.72
C ILE A 256 3.98 11.52 -7.11
N LEU A 257 4.35 10.41 -7.73
CA LEU A 257 5.60 10.20 -8.43
C LEU A 257 5.40 10.51 -9.92
N MET A 258 6.32 11.23 -10.52
CA MET A 258 6.52 11.29 -11.97
C MET A 258 7.77 10.50 -12.31
N VAL A 259 7.65 9.51 -13.17
CA VAL A 259 8.75 8.62 -13.58
C VAL A 259 8.70 8.38 -15.08
N GLN A 260 9.86 8.19 -15.72
CA GLN A 260 9.91 7.78 -17.13
C GLN A 260 9.15 6.45 -17.32
N LYS A 261 8.34 6.37 -18.38
CA LYS A 261 7.42 5.24 -18.60
C LYS A 261 8.14 3.89 -18.58
N ASP A 262 9.25 3.77 -19.28
CA ASP A 262 10.01 2.50 -19.36
C ASP A 262 10.72 2.13 -18.03
N SER A 263 10.79 3.07 -17.09
CA SER A 263 11.38 2.87 -15.77
C SER A 263 10.37 2.57 -14.67
N LEU A 264 9.07 2.65 -14.95
CA LEU A 264 8.00 2.53 -13.95
C LEU A 264 8.09 1.23 -13.15
N GLN A 265 8.16 0.10 -13.83
CA GLN A 265 8.23 -1.21 -13.20
C GLN A 265 9.51 -1.35 -12.36
N SER A 266 10.67 -1.08 -12.98
CA SER A 266 11.97 -1.18 -12.30
C SER A 266 12.17 -0.19 -11.16
N PHE A 267 11.38 0.89 -11.11
CA PHE A 267 11.42 1.85 -10.01
C PHE A 267 10.95 1.19 -8.69
N PHE A 268 9.83 0.50 -8.74
CA PHE A 268 9.25 -0.15 -7.56
C PHE A 268 9.93 -1.49 -7.24
N GLU A 269 10.20 -2.33 -8.24
CA GLU A 269 10.86 -3.63 -8.05
C GLU A 269 12.26 -3.49 -7.42
N LYS A 270 12.99 -2.44 -7.79
CA LYS A 270 14.33 -2.17 -7.24
C LYS A 270 14.33 -1.19 -6.07
N SER A 271 13.15 -0.91 -5.50
CA SER A 271 12.99 0.03 -4.37
C SER A 271 13.74 1.36 -4.56
N LYS A 272 13.69 1.93 -5.77
CA LYS A 272 14.41 3.17 -6.09
C LYS A 272 13.78 4.36 -5.37
N LEU A 273 14.63 5.35 -5.08
CA LEU A 273 14.20 6.67 -4.63
C LEU A 273 14.16 7.64 -5.83
N ALA A 274 13.39 8.73 -5.69
CA ALA A 274 13.38 9.78 -6.70
C ALA A 274 14.75 10.44 -6.79
N ASP A 275 15.30 10.50 -8.00
CA ASP A 275 16.69 10.91 -8.29
C ASP A 275 16.80 12.35 -8.80
N SER A 276 15.69 13.06 -8.95
CA SER A 276 15.59 14.39 -9.54
C SER A 276 16.21 14.50 -10.95
N ARG A 277 16.25 13.39 -11.67
CA ARG A 277 16.75 13.28 -13.03
C ARG A 277 15.82 12.46 -13.93
N THR A 278 15.40 11.28 -13.50
CA THR A 278 14.50 10.39 -14.24
C THR A 278 13.17 10.22 -13.51
N SER A 279 13.13 10.65 -12.25
CA SER A 279 11.98 10.53 -11.37
C SER A 279 11.91 11.66 -10.36
N TYR A 280 10.69 12.09 -10.04
CA TYR A 280 10.40 13.23 -9.18
C TYR A 280 9.15 12.92 -8.33
N THR A 281 9.10 13.42 -7.12
CA THR A 281 7.90 13.42 -6.30
C THR A 281 7.39 14.82 -6.05
N THR A 282 6.07 14.97 -5.93
CA THR A 282 5.44 16.23 -5.51
C THR A 282 4.17 15.96 -4.76
N SER A 283 3.83 16.84 -3.83
CA SER A 283 2.60 16.77 -3.06
C SER A 283 1.50 17.64 -3.67
N TYR A 284 0.26 17.23 -3.45
CA TYR A 284 -0.90 18.03 -3.77
C TYR A 284 -0.89 19.35 -3.01
N SER A 285 -1.12 20.45 -3.70
CA SER A 285 -1.25 21.78 -3.10
C SER A 285 -2.68 22.29 -3.21
N SER A 286 -3.32 22.56 -2.09
CA SER A 286 -4.65 23.19 -2.03
C SER A 286 -4.61 24.72 -2.02
N THR A 287 -3.42 25.32 -1.82
CA THR A 287 -3.24 26.77 -1.63
C THR A 287 -2.09 27.31 -2.49
N GLY A 288 -1.90 28.61 -2.47
CA GLY A 288 -0.78 29.29 -3.15
C GLY A 288 -0.94 29.46 -4.66
N THR A 289 0.15 29.78 -5.34
CA THR A 289 0.18 30.12 -6.77
C THR A 289 -0.29 28.96 -7.67
N TYR A 290 0.03 27.73 -7.28
CA TYR A 290 -0.35 26.52 -8.00
C TYR A 290 -1.39 25.71 -7.21
N LYS A 291 -2.40 26.40 -6.69
CA LYS A 291 -3.48 25.77 -5.92
C LYS A 291 -4.26 24.75 -6.75
N ASN A 292 -4.77 23.75 -6.07
CA ASN A 292 -5.54 22.64 -6.64
C ASN A 292 -4.78 21.87 -7.74
N ALA A 293 -3.49 21.64 -7.51
CA ALA A 293 -2.61 21.03 -8.51
C ALA A 293 -1.45 20.22 -7.88
N TYR A 294 -0.82 19.44 -8.72
CA TYR A 294 0.48 18.82 -8.46
C TYR A 294 1.53 19.53 -9.31
N THR A 295 2.53 20.16 -8.68
CA THR A 295 3.54 20.96 -9.38
C THR A 295 4.93 20.42 -9.15
N PHE A 296 5.60 20.07 -10.23
CA PHE A 296 7.02 19.72 -10.25
C PHE A 296 7.83 20.98 -10.57
N GLN A 297 8.54 21.49 -9.57
CA GLN A 297 9.16 22.81 -9.61
C GLN A 297 10.34 22.90 -10.57
N ASN A 298 11.13 21.84 -10.70
CA ASN A 298 12.25 21.83 -11.61
C ASN A 298 12.51 20.43 -12.18
N ILE A 299 12.13 20.24 -13.42
CA ILE A 299 12.35 19.01 -14.19
C ILE A 299 13.38 19.21 -15.31
N ALA A 300 14.24 20.24 -15.23
CA ALA A 300 15.22 20.55 -16.27
C ALA A 300 16.16 19.37 -16.58
N ASN A 301 16.57 18.64 -15.52
CA ASN A 301 17.41 17.45 -15.71
C ASN A 301 16.68 16.34 -16.47
N LEU A 302 15.38 16.15 -16.23
CA LEU A 302 14.56 15.19 -16.96
C LEU A 302 14.44 15.57 -18.43
N VAL A 303 14.09 16.83 -18.72
CA VAL A 303 14.01 17.35 -20.09
C VAL A 303 15.34 17.14 -20.83
N SER A 304 16.45 17.51 -20.21
CA SER A 304 17.79 17.35 -20.79
C SER A 304 18.15 15.86 -21.00
N ALA A 305 17.81 14.99 -20.08
CA ALA A 305 18.05 13.55 -20.20
C ALA A 305 17.22 12.93 -21.33
N MET A 306 15.95 13.32 -21.44
CA MET A 306 15.06 12.89 -22.51
C MET A 306 15.53 13.38 -23.88
N TYR A 307 15.95 14.67 -23.99
CA TYR A 307 16.45 15.21 -25.23
C TYR A 307 17.68 14.44 -25.73
N LYS A 308 18.62 14.11 -24.83
CA LYS A 308 19.80 13.28 -25.17
C LYS A 308 19.43 11.87 -25.65
N ASN A 309 18.28 11.39 -25.26
CA ASN A 309 17.75 10.08 -25.63
C ASN A 309 16.69 10.15 -26.73
N LYS A 310 16.55 11.30 -27.40
CA LYS A 310 15.60 11.51 -28.51
C LYS A 310 15.69 10.36 -29.53
N GLY A 311 14.52 9.77 -29.81
CA GLY A 311 14.39 8.67 -30.76
C GLY A 311 14.94 7.32 -30.33
N LYS A 312 15.44 7.17 -29.07
CA LYS A 312 15.86 5.89 -28.52
C LYS A 312 14.70 5.16 -27.84
N GLY A 313 13.80 4.63 -28.63
CA GLY A 313 12.61 3.92 -28.16
C GLY A 313 11.32 4.74 -28.28
N GLU A 314 10.19 4.04 -28.19
CA GLU A 314 8.86 4.63 -28.41
C GLU A 314 8.42 5.58 -27.28
N ASN A 315 8.94 5.37 -26.07
CA ASN A 315 8.53 6.09 -24.86
C ASN A 315 9.57 7.13 -24.40
N TRP A 316 10.52 7.53 -25.27
CA TRP A 316 11.66 8.37 -24.90
C TRP A 316 11.27 9.71 -24.23
N ASN A 317 10.07 10.26 -24.54
CA ASN A 317 9.55 11.52 -24.01
C ASN A 317 8.28 11.32 -23.15
N LYS A 318 7.99 10.10 -22.70
CA LYS A 318 6.81 9.79 -21.92
C LYS A 318 7.14 9.58 -20.44
N VAL A 319 6.29 10.13 -19.58
CA VAL A 319 6.30 9.90 -18.13
C VAL A 319 4.96 9.39 -17.66
N VAL A 320 4.95 8.76 -16.50
CA VAL A 320 3.74 8.29 -15.83
C VAL A 320 3.65 8.95 -14.47
N LEU A 321 2.46 9.44 -14.12
CA LEU A 321 2.11 9.97 -12.82
C LEU A 321 1.44 8.87 -11.99
N VAL A 322 1.97 8.59 -10.80
CA VAL A 322 1.55 7.47 -9.96
C VAL A 322 1.35 7.95 -8.52
N PRO A 323 0.19 7.68 -7.88
CA PRO A 323 0.02 7.91 -6.45
C PRO A 323 1.01 7.07 -5.63
N VAL A 324 1.73 7.72 -4.72
CA VAL A 324 2.75 7.06 -3.90
C VAL A 324 2.65 7.48 -2.43
N ASN A 325 3.10 6.58 -1.57
CA ASN A 325 3.37 6.85 -0.17
C ASN A 325 4.89 6.97 0.05
N ILE A 326 5.31 8.05 0.72
CA ILE A 326 6.72 8.30 1.04
C ILE A 326 6.94 7.94 2.51
N ILE A 327 7.88 7.03 2.74
CA ILE A 327 8.35 6.67 4.08
C ILE A 327 9.64 7.43 4.34
N THR A 328 9.69 8.10 5.48
CA THR A 328 10.85 8.86 5.91
C THR A 328 11.43 8.30 7.20
N THR A 329 12.74 8.41 7.35
CA THR A 329 13.46 8.00 8.56
C THR A 329 14.24 9.18 9.09
N ALA A 330 14.26 9.34 10.41
CA ALA A 330 15.10 10.34 11.06
C ALA A 330 16.58 9.91 10.98
N GLN A 331 17.42 10.80 10.48
CA GLN A 331 18.87 10.62 10.43
C GLN A 331 19.54 11.82 11.12
N GLY A 332 19.82 11.67 12.41
CA GLY A 332 20.26 12.77 13.25
C GLY A 332 19.18 13.86 13.36
N HIS A 333 19.50 15.10 12.96
CA HIS A 333 18.56 16.23 12.94
C HIS A 333 17.80 16.41 11.62
N THR A 334 18.00 15.54 10.65
CA THR A 334 17.35 15.60 9.34
C THR A 334 16.43 14.40 9.12
N THR A 335 15.41 14.61 8.28
CA THR A 335 14.52 13.55 7.84
C THR A 335 14.86 13.22 6.38
N VAL A 336 15.14 11.96 6.11
CA VAL A 336 15.45 11.47 4.75
C VAL A 336 14.38 10.52 4.26
N ILE A 337 14.14 10.52 2.96
CA ILE A 337 13.24 9.54 2.33
C ILE A 337 13.95 8.19 2.34
N SER A 338 13.37 7.20 2.99
CA SER A 338 13.89 5.84 3.05
C SER A 338 13.24 4.91 2.02
N LYS A 339 11.96 5.18 1.66
CA LYS A 339 11.23 4.31 0.74
C LYS A 339 10.12 5.08 0.02
N ILE A 340 9.85 4.71 -1.23
CA ILE A 340 8.70 5.19 -2.01
C ILE A 340 7.92 3.96 -2.49
N ASN A 341 6.69 3.81 -2.01
CA ASN A 341 5.81 2.70 -2.34
C ASN A 341 4.58 3.19 -3.10
N HIS A 342 3.92 2.29 -3.82
CA HIS A 342 2.56 2.57 -4.29
C HIS A 342 1.66 2.98 -3.12
N ASP A 343 0.82 3.99 -3.34
CA ASP A 343 -0.21 4.35 -2.35
C ASP A 343 -1.26 3.23 -2.28
N MET A 344 -1.37 2.61 -1.11
CA MET A 344 -2.35 1.56 -0.84
C MET A 344 -3.63 2.10 -0.19
N SER A 345 -3.76 3.42 -0.01
CA SER A 345 -5.01 4.04 0.42
C SER A 345 -6.02 4.10 -0.73
N LEU A 346 -7.31 4.11 -0.39
CA LEU A 346 -8.36 4.33 -1.37
C LEU A 346 -8.44 5.83 -1.69
N ALA A 347 -7.74 6.23 -2.75
CA ALA A 347 -7.69 7.62 -3.20
C ALA A 347 -7.90 7.71 -4.71
N SER A 348 -8.49 8.81 -5.16
CA SER A 348 -8.68 9.08 -6.58
C SER A 348 -8.81 10.57 -6.85
N THR A 349 -8.36 11.00 -8.01
CA THR A 349 -8.58 12.37 -8.50
C THR A 349 -8.61 12.41 -10.01
N ARG A 350 -9.22 13.46 -10.54
CA ARG A 350 -9.21 13.80 -11.96
C ARG A 350 -8.19 14.91 -12.19
N LEU A 351 -7.35 14.76 -13.21
CA LEU A 351 -6.44 15.80 -13.67
C LEU A 351 -6.95 16.39 -14.98
N LYS A 352 -6.87 17.70 -15.13
CA LYS A 352 -7.21 18.35 -16.41
C LYS A 352 -6.30 17.83 -17.51
N ARG A 353 -6.85 17.59 -18.69
CA ARG A 353 -6.06 17.21 -19.88
C ARG A 353 -5.36 18.43 -20.46
N GLY A 354 -4.16 18.23 -20.99
CA GLY A 354 -3.41 19.26 -21.73
C GLY A 354 -3.94 19.51 -23.14
N VAL A 355 -5.25 19.73 -23.26
CA VAL A 355 -5.86 20.02 -24.56
C VAL A 355 -5.71 21.51 -24.85
N ILE A 356 -5.20 21.84 -26.04
CA ILE A 356 -5.12 23.22 -26.51
C ILE A 356 -6.53 23.67 -26.92
N THR A 357 -6.98 24.76 -26.33
CA THR A 357 -8.22 25.43 -26.69
C THR A 357 -7.90 26.83 -27.23
N THR A 358 -8.57 27.22 -28.29
CA THR A 358 -8.43 28.57 -28.89
C THR A 358 -9.61 29.41 -28.44
N ASP A 359 -9.36 30.59 -27.86
CA ASP A 359 -10.39 31.52 -27.46
C ASP A 359 -10.92 32.31 -28.68
N SER A 360 -11.97 33.16 -28.45
CA SER A 360 -12.58 33.98 -29.49
C SER A 360 -11.62 34.99 -30.17
N ASN A 361 -10.47 35.24 -29.54
CA ASN A 361 -9.45 36.15 -30.05
C ASN A 361 -8.30 35.40 -30.76
N GLY A 362 -8.45 34.08 -30.97
CA GLY A 362 -7.43 33.26 -31.60
C GLY A 362 -6.26 32.89 -30.69
N LYS A 363 -6.34 33.16 -29.38
CA LYS A 363 -5.29 32.82 -28.41
C LYS A 363 -5.43 31.37 -27.98
N GLU A 364 -4.38 30.60 -28.19
CA GLU A 364 -4.27 29.24 -27.70
C GLU A 364 -3.94 29.20 -26.21
N THR A 365 -4.66 28.38 -25.45
CA THR A 365 -4.44 28.14 -24.05
C THR A 365 -4.52 26.64 -23.74
N SER A 366 -3.71 26.18 -22.81
CA SER A 366 -3.79 24.82 -22.24
C SER A 366 -3.81 24.92 -20.72
N PRO A 367 -4.61 24.07 -20.03
CA PRO A 367 -4.60 24.01 -18.59
C PRO A 367 -3.26 23.49 -18.04
N ILE A 368 -2.47 22.77 -18.83
CA ILE A 368 -1.12 22.31 -18.47
C ILE A 368 -0.12 23.17 -19.22
N GLN A 369 0.75 23.84 -18.47
CA GLN A 369 1.79 24.71 -19.01
C GLN A 369 3.15 24.30 -18.45
N ILE A 370 4.17 24.34 -19.29
CA ILE A 370 5.58 24.18 -18.89
C ILE A 370 6.23 25.55 -18.97
N LYS A 371 6.76 26.04 -17.84
CA LYS A 371 7.58 27.25 -17.77
C LYS A 371 9.04 26.85 -17.79
N VAL A 372 9.81 27.42 -18.70
CA VAL A 372 11.24 27.12 -18.88
C VAL A 372 12.09 28.37 -18.80
N ILE A 373 13.27 28.24 -18.22
CA ILE A 373 14.28 29.31 -18.13
C ILE A 373 15.58 28.76 -18.67
N TYR A 374 16.12 29.47 -19.65
CA TYR A 374 17.39 29.15 -20.30
C TYR A 374 18.45 30.20 -19.97
N SER A 375 19.72 29.79 -19.95
CA SER A 375 20.90 30.69 -19.97
C SER A 375 21.64 30.49 -21.27
N LYS A 376 21.89 31.61 -21.93
CA LYS A 376 22.77 31.68 -23.10
C LYS A 376 24.19 32.07 -22.68
N PHE A 377 25.16 31.26 -23.06
CA PHE A 377 26.54 31.66 -22.92
C PHE A 377 26.92 32.48 -24.17
N LYS A 378 27.45 33.68 -23.94
CA LYS A 378 28.09 34.43 -25.05
C LYS A 378 29.32 33.62 -25.48
N GLU A 379 29.37 33.22 -26.76
CA GLU A 379 30.64 32.79 -27.35
C GLU A 379 31.61 33.96 -27.17
N LYS A 380 32.78 33.73 -26.58
CA LYS A 380 33.86 34.70 -26.60
C LYS A 380 34.30 34.79 -28.06
N GLU A 381 34.14 35.97 -28.67
CA GLU A 381 34.80 36.35 -29.93
C GLU A 381 36.30 36.17 -29.82
#